data_37437dc1a654189656fb21d429dcca67
#
_entry.id   37437dc1a654189656fb21d429dcca67
#
_cell.length_a   1.000
_cell.length_b   1.000
_cell.length_c   1.000
_cell.angle_alpha   90.00
_cell.angle_beta   90.00
_cell.angle_gamma   90.00
#
_symmetry.space_group_name_H-M   'P 1'
#
loop_
_entity.id
_entity.type
_entity.pdbx_description
1 polymer ?
#
loop_
_entity_poly.entity_id
_entity_poly.type
_entity_poly.pdbx_seq_one_letter_code
_entity_poly.pdbx_strand_id
1 'polypeptide(L)'
;SSNSLIILPVSINGNDKLNFLIDTGVKSNILFSKKLGDALGLDYTRRINIVGADGTTSIWGQVSPVNTIDLGGVKGEMQSLLALEEDFFELESVIGVPVYGIIGYEFFKYNPIKVNYDEGILEFYKPGSLRWRPPFYRKMDMTVEDGKAYIDAKIKQMTGSKLEAKLLIDTGANHGLLLNRETSDEITMPLNFIESELGQSLGGVLYGFIGRVNTLSIKGLTMREVLTSYPEENSYSSVIKATGRKGSLGSEVLGRTRMILDYPSNTFYVRKGSTFYNPFEFDMSGMVVKKVPNDENRYYIGEVRAGSPAYKSGILPFDEVLSINKIPMFLWEMTELFKLFRSEEGKEIQLEMRRYVNNDLENYSDYRVNIILKKQI
;
A
#
# COMPACT_ATOMS: atom_id res chain seq x y z
N SER A 1 12.17 3.55 -1.08
CA SER A 1 10.71 3.70 -1.20
C SER A 1 10.10 3.98 0.17
N SER A 2 9.25 4.95 0.22
CA SER A 2 8.52 5.34 1.39
C SER A 2 7.64 4.23 1.81
N ASN A 3 7.22 3.55 2.30
CA ASN A 3 6.20 2.54 2.62
C ASN A 3 6.44 1.15 2.02
N SER A 4 7.67 0.83 1.61
CA SER A 4 8.01 -0.46 0.96
C SER A 4 7.16 -0.81 -0.27
N LEU A 5 6.48 0.17 -0.88
CA LEU A 5 5.80 0.00 -2.16
C LEU A 5 6.83 -0.10 -3.29
N ILE A 6 6.56 -0.96 -4.26
CA ILE A 6 7.47 -1.20 -5.38
C ILE A 6 6.99 -0.36 -6.56
N ILE A 7 7.72 0.72 -6.86
CA ILE A 7 7.43 1.60 -8.00
C ILE A 7 8.56 1.48 -8.99
N LEU A 8 8.24 1.16 -10.23
CA LEU A 8 9.21 0.97 -11.31
C LEU A 8 8.85 1.81 -12.54
N PRO A 9 9.85 2.30 -13.28
CA PRO A 9 9.64 2.90 -14.58
C PRO A 9 9.27 1.83 -15.62
N VAL A 10 8.13 2.00 -16.27
CA VAL A 10 7.55 1.08 -17.26
C VAL A 10 7.36 1.80 -18.59
N SER A 11 7.75 1.17 -19.69
CA SER A 11 7.44 1.62 -21.06
C SER A 11 6.28 0.80 -21.62
N ILE A 12 5.32 1.47 -22.25
CA ILE A 12 4.18 0.85 -22.92
C ILE A 12 4.32 1.15 -24.42
N ASN A 13 4.34 0.10 -25.25
CA ASN A 13 4.45 0.20 -26.71
C ASN A 13 5.67 1.03 -27.19
N GLY A 14 6.76 1.04 -26.40
CA GLY A 14 7.98 1.77 -26.72
C GLY A 14 7.95 3.27 -26.42
N ASN A 15 6.89 3.76 -25.77
CA ASN A 15 6.82 5.15 -25.29
C ASN A 15 7.74 5.42 -24.11
N ASP A 16 7.86 6.68 -23.72
CA ASP A 16 8.63 7.12 -22.56
C ASP A 16 8.20 6.40 -21.27
N LYS A 17 9.14 6.24 -20.36
CA LYS A 17 8.92 5.52 -19.12
C LYS A 17 8.03 6.30 -18.17
N LEU A 18 7.03 5.62 -17.64
CA LEU A 18 6.08 6.07 -16.64
C LEU A 18 6.20 5.22 -15.38
N ASN A 19 6.03 5.81 -14.20
CA ASN A 19 6.07 5.06 -12.94
C ASN A 19 4.81 4.22 -12.75
N PHE A 20 5.00 2.93 -12.50
CA PHE A 20 3.92 1.99 -12.18
C PHE A 20 4.17 1.31 -10.82
N LEU A 21 3.10 1.09 -10.08
CA LEU A 21 3.09 0.27 -8.87
C LEU A 21 3.09 -1.21 -9.26
N ILE A 22 3.92 -2.01 -8.62
CA ILE A 22 3.92 -3.48 -8.75
C ILE A 22 3.03 -4.06 -7.67
N ASP A 23 1.91 -4.65 -8.08
CA ASP A 23 0.86 -5.07 -7.16
C ASP A 23 0.44 -6.53 -7.37
N THR A 24 0.79 -7.39 -6.42
CA THR A 24 0.41 -8.81 -6.44
C THR A 24 -1.02 -9.07 -5.97
N GLY A 25 -1.68 -8.07 -5.41
CA GLY A 25 -3.09 -8.12 -5.01
C GLY A 25 -4.07 -7.83 -6.14
N VAL A 26 -3.58 -7.36 -7.29
CA VAL A 26 -4.37 -7.01 -8.48
C VAL A 26 -4.10 -7.98 -9.62
N LYS A 27 -5.17 -8.41 -10.31
CA LYS A 27 -5.06 -9.32 -11.46
C LYS A 27 -4.58 -8.61 -12.73
N SER A 28 -5.20 -7.49 -13.07
CA SER A 28 -5.02 -6.80 -14.35
C SER A 28 -3.89 -5.77 -14.29
N ASN A 29 -3.28 -5.51 -15.44
CA ASN A 29 -2.48 -4.31 -15.62
C ASN A 29 -3.43 -3.13 -15.80
N ILE A 30 -3.23 -2.03 -15.09
CA ILE A 30 -4.14 -0.88 -15.05
C ILE A 30 -3.36 0.39 -15.38
N LEU A 31 -3.92 1.23 -16.24
CA LEU A 31 -3.50 2.60 -16.48
C LEU A 31 -4.56 3.53 -15.87
N PHE A 32 -4.17 4.47 -15.01
CA PHE A 32 -5.12 5.29 -14.25
C PHE A 32 -5.85 6.34 -15.07
N SER A 33 -5.39 6.62 -16.30
CA SER A 33 -5.97 7.66 -17.16
C SER A 33 -6.14 7.17 -18.59
N LYS A 34 -7.40 7.09 -19.05
CA LYS A 34 -7.71 6.85 -20.47
C LYS A 34 -7.11 7.94 -21.35
N LYS A 35 -7.13 9.21 -20.90
CA LYS A 35 -6.53 10.32 -21.65
C LYS A 35 -5.03 10.09 -21.89
N LEU A 36 -4.32 9.57 -20.90
CA LEU A 36 -2.92 9.16 -21.08
C LEU A 36 -2.81 7.98 -22.04
N GLY A 37 -3.71 6.99 -21.95
CA GLY A 37 -3.75 5.87 -22.89
C GLY A 37 -3.97 6.30 -24.34
N ASP A 38 -4.85 7.28 -24.57
CA ASP A 38 -5.05 7.86 -25.90
C ASP A 38 -3.76 8.54 -26.44
N ALA A 39 -3.05 9.26 -25.56
CA ALA A 39 -1.76 9.87 -25.91
C ALA A 39 -0.65 8.83 -26.19
N LEU A 40 -0.72 7.66 -25.55
CA LEU A 40 0.19 6.52 -25.79
C LEU A 40 -0.21 5.70 -27.04
N GLY A 41 -1.32 6.04 -27.71
CA GLY A 41 -1.80 5.35 -28.89
C GLY A 41 -2.39 3.97 -28.61
N LEU A 42 -3.07 3.79 -27.47
CA LEU A 42 -3.73 2.52 -27.16
C LEU A 42 -4.99 2.31 -27.98
N ASP A 43 -5.15 1.11 -28.52
CA ASP A 43 -6.37 0.66 -29.19
C ASP A 43 -7.29 -0.04 -28.19
N TYR A 44 -8.55 0.38 -28.13
CA TYR A 44 -9.55 -0.15 -27.20
C TYR A 44 -10.58 -1.02 -27.93
N THR A 45 -10.97 -2.13 -27.30
CA THR A 45 -11.95 -3.07 -27.87
C THR A 45 -13.27 -3.10 -27.13
N ARG A 46 -13.28 -2.80 -25.84
CA ARG A 46 -14.50 -2.83 -25.02
C ARG A 46 -14.38 -1.93 -23.80
N ARG A 47 -15.54 -1.44 -23.35
CA ARG A 47 -15.72 -0.74 -22.10
C ARG A 47 -16.19 -1.71 -21.04
N ILE A 48 -15.61 -1.66 -19.84
CA ILE A 48 -16.04 -2.47 -18.70
C ILE A 48 -16.30 -1.61 -17.49
N ASN A 49 -17.14 -2.10 -16.60
CA ASN A 49 -17.38 -1.52 -15.29
C ASN A 49 -16.76 -2.43 -14.23
N ILE A 50 -16.04 -1.83 -13.29
CA ILE A 50 -15.48 -2.51 -12.12
C ILE A 50 -16.13 -1.90 -10.89
N VAL A 51 -16.53 -2.75 -9.96
CA VAL A 51 -16.98 -2.30 -8.64
C VAL A 51 -15.76 -2.04 -7.78
N GLY A 52 -15.70 -0.85 -7.18
CA GLY A 52 -14.64 -0.49 -6.24
C GLY A 52 -14.63 -1.38 -5.00
N ALA A 53 -13.52 -1.35 -4.26
CA ALA A 53 -13.37 -2.13 -3.03
C ALA A 53 -14.28 -1.66 -1.87
N ASP A 54 -14.87 -0.48 -2.00
CA ASP A 54 -15.96 0.00 -1.14
C ASP A 54 -17.31 -0.68 -1.44
N GLY A 55 -17.38 -1.44 -2.55
CA GLY A 55 -18.54 -2.17 -3.01
C GLY A 55 -19.67 -1.32 -3.60
N THR A 56 -19.49 -0.01 -3.72
CA THR A 56 -20.50 0.95 -4.18
C THR A 56 -20.04 1.79 -5.37
N THR A 57 -18.76 2.13 -5.43
CA THR A 57 -18.22 2.97 -6.49
C THR A 57 -18.14 2.20 -7.81
N SER A 58 -18.70 2.79 -8.86
CA SER A 58 -18.68 2.25 -10.23
C SER A 58 -17.53 2.88 -10.99
N ILE A 59 -16.54 2.07 -11.34
CA ILE A 59 -15.33 2.52 -12.03
C ILE A 59 -15.35 2.02 -13.46
N TRP A 60 -15.37 2.93 -14.41
CA TRP A 60 -15.36 2.60 -15.83
C TRP A 60 -13.94 2.60 -16.40
N GLY A 61 -13.69 1.66 -17.30
CA GLY A 61 -12.42 1.57 -17.99
C GLY A 61 -12.56 0.96 -19.38
N GLN A 62 -11.56 1.23 -20.21
CA GLN A 62 -11.43 0.73 -21.58
C GLN A 62 -10.34 -0.34 -21.65
N VAL A 63 -10.65 -1.47 -22.23
CA VAL A 63 -9.70 -2.59 -22.40
C VAL A 63 -8.92 -2.45 -23.70
N SER A 64 -7.60 -2.34 -23.58
CA SER A 64 -6.65 -2.45 -24.69
C SER A 64 -5.99 -3.84 -24.61
N PRO A 65 -6.30 -4.78 -25.52
CA PRO A 65 -5.96 -6.18 -25.33
C PRO A 65 -4.52 -6.55 -25.69
N VAL A 66 -3.87 -5.74 -26.53
CA VAL A 66 -2.57 -6.10 -27.12
C VAL A 66 -1.59 -4.96 -26.97
N ASN A 67 -0.72 -5.08 -25.99
CA ASN A 67 0.34 -4.11 -25.73
C ASN A 67 1.66 -4.81 -25.43
N THR A 68 2.76 -4.12 -25.66
CA THR A 68 4.08 -4.48 -25.14
C THR A 68 4.36 -3.66 -23.90
N ILE A 69 4.62 -4.33 -22.78
CA ILE A 69 5.00 -3.70 -21.51
C ILE A 69 6.46 -4.06 -21.23
N ASP A 70 7.31 -3.06 -21.00
CA ASP A 70 8.73 -3.24 -20.68
C ASP A 70 9.05 -2.69 -19.27
N LEU A 71 9.46 -3.59 -18.37
CA LEU A 71 9.91 -3.29 -17.02
C LEU A 71 11.45 -3.32 -16.95
N GLY A 72 12.11 -2.34 -17.58
CA GLY A 72 13.57 -2.23 -17.47
C GLY A 72 14.33 -3.37 -18.15
N GLY A 73 13.82 -3.88 -19.26
CA GLY A 73 14.42 -4.96 -20.07
C GLY A 73 13.68 -6.30 -19.95
N VAL A 74 12.73 -6.42 -19.02
CA VAL A 74 11.81 -7.55 -18.98
C VAL A 74 10.57 -7.18 -19.78
N LYS A 75 10.43 -7.75 -20.98
CA LYS A 75 9.32 -7.45 -21.90
C LYS A 75 8.22 -8.49 -21.79
N GLY A 76 6.99 -8.01 -21.61
CA GLY A 76 5.76 -8.77 -21.80
C GLY A 76 5.09 -8.34 -23.07
N GLU A 77 4.98 -9.26 -24.03
CA GLU A 77 4.19 -9.06 -25.25
C GLU A 77 2.75 -9.51 -25.05
N MET A 78 1.83 -9.05 -25.90
CA MET A 78 0.40 -9.41 -25.86
C MET A 78 -0.24 -9.14 -24.48
N GLN A 79 0.18 -8.07 -23.82
CA GLN A 79 -0.34 -7.69 -22.52
C GLN A 79 -1.66 -6.92 -22.65
N SER A 80 -2.67 -7.35 -21.90
CA SER A 80 -3.89 -6.57 -21.75
C SER A 80 -3.69 -5.45 -20.75
N LEU A 81 -4.20 -4.27 -21.06
CA LEU A 81 -4.15 -3.08 -20.22
C LEU A 81 -5.56 -2.50 -20.08
N LEU A 82 -5.96 -2.20 -18.85
CA LEU A 82 -7.21 -1.53 -18.54
C LEU A 82 -6.93 -0.06 -18.27
N ALA A 83 -7.38 0.83 -19.15
CA ALA A 83 -7.28 2.27 -18.96
C ALA A 83 -8.54 2.80 -18.28
N LEU A 84 -8.40 3.36 -17.08
CA LEU A 84 -9.51 3.93 -16.31
C LEU A 84 -9.95 5.26 -16.93
N GLU A 85 -11.25 5.52 -16.93
CA GLU A 85 -11.80 6.77 -17.43
C GLU A 85 -11.55 7.93 -16.46
N GLU A 86 -11.46 7.63 -15.16
CA GLU A 86 -11.13 8.56 -14.08
C GLU A 86 -10.04 7.96 -13.17
N ASP A 87 -9.14 8.80 -12.68
CA ASP A 87 -8.14 8.37 -11.69
C ASP A 87 -8.75 8.41 -10.28
N PHE A 88 -8.97 7.24 -9.73
CA PHE A 88 -9.55 7.08 -8.38
C PHE A 88 -8.49 6.91 -7.28
N PHE A 89 -7.22 6.74 -7.64
CA PHE A 89 -6.22 6.35 -6.64
C PHE A 89 -5.55 7.53 -5.95
N GLU A 90 -5.42 8.67 -6.62
CA GLU A 90 -4.69 9.84 -6.09
C GLU A 90 -3.38 9.47 -5.36
N LEU A 91 -2.70 8.43 -5.86
CA LEU A 91 -1.53 7.85 -5.19
C LEU A 91 -0.39 8.85 -5.02
N GLU A 92 -0.28 9.84 -5.90
CA GLU A 92 0.74 10.88 -5.79
C GLU A 92 0.60 11.65 -4.48
N SER A 93 -0.61 11.92 -4.03
CA SER A 93 -0.86 12.65 -2.78
C SER A 93 -0.33 11.93 -1.54
N VAL A 94 -0.33 10.59 -1.57
CA VAL A 94 0.07 9.73 -0.46
C VAL A 94 1.53 9.30 -0.56
N ILE A 95 2.00 8.98 -1.77
CA ILE A 95 3.35 8.44 -2.01
C ILE A 95 4.36 9.57 -2.23
N GLY A 96 3.91 10.73 -2.73
CA GLY A 96 4.72 11.90 -3.00
C GLY A 96 5.41 11.89 -4.37
N VAL A 97 5.20 10.84 -5.18
CA VAL A 97 5.70 10.73 -6.56
C VAL A 97 4.57 10.34 -7.50
N PRO A 98 4.58 10.84 -8.76
CA PRO A 98 3.57 10.45 -9.75
C PRO A 98 3.60 8.95 -10.01
N VAL A 99 2.43 8.31 -9.98
CA VAL A 99 2.22 6.90 -10.35
C VAL A 99 1.07 6.86 -11.34
N TYR A 100 1.30 6.25 -12.51
CA TYR A 100 0.38 6.29 -13.63
C TYR A 100 -0.43 5.01 -13.82
N GLY A 101 -0.10 3.96 -13.08
CA GLY A 101 -0.80 2.70 -13.19
C GLY A 101 -0.27 1.59 -12.29
N ILE A 102 -0.81 0.39 -12.48
CA ILE A 102 -0.46 -0.83 -11.76
C ILE A 102 -0.05 -1.91 -12.75
N ILE A 103 1.01 -2.63 -12.43
CA ILE A 103 1.36 -3.89 -13.08
C ILE A 103 0.94 -5.03 -12.13
N GLY A 104 0.01 -5.85 -12.61
CA GLY A 104 -0.60 -6.93 -11.84
C GLY A 104 -0.18 -8.33 -12.29
N TYR A 105 -0.92 -9.32 -11.77
CA TYR A 105 -0.68 -10.74 -12.01
C TYR A 105 -0.56 -11.12 -13.49
N GLU A 106 -1.33 -10.51 -14.38
CA GLU A 106 -1.31 -10.83 -15.80
C GLU A 106 0.10 -10.71 -16.40
N PHE A 107 0.94 -9.82 -15.87
CA PHE A 107 2.34 -9.69 -16.25
C PHE A 107 3.23 -10.77 -15.64
N PHE A 108 2.96 -11.18 -14.39
CA PHE A 108 3.84 -12.06 -13.61
C PHE A 108 3.58 -13.56 -13.79
N LYS A 109 2.39 -13.95 -14.20
CA LYS A 109 1.83 -15.31 -14.11
C LYS A 109 2.70 -16.43 -14.71
N TYR A 110 3.58 -16.10 -15.62
CA TYR A 110 4.42 -17.10 -16.29
C TYR A 110 5.83 -17.24 -15.71
N ASN A 111 6.20 -16.39 -14.78
CA ASN A 111 7.55 -16.32 -14.24
C ASN A 111 7.58 -16.37 -12.73
N PRO A 112 8.55 -17.05 -12.11
CA PRO A 112 8.89 -16.75 -10.73
C PRO A 112 9.45 -15.34 -10.63
N ILE A 113 8.95 -14.57 -9.65
CA ILE A 113 9.43 -13.23 -9.35
C ILE A 113 10.07 -13.18 -7.97
N LYS A 114 11.29 -12.64 -7.89
CA LYS A 114 11.98 -12.39 -6.62
C LYS A 114 11.90 -10.91 -6.28
N VAL A 115 11.45 -10.62 -5.07
CA VAL A 115 11.42 -9.29 -4.51
C VAL A 115 12.45 -9.19 -3.40
N ASN A 116 13.40 -8.28 -3.56
CA ASN A 116 14.43 -7.99 -2.58
C ASN A 116 14.36 -6.50 -2.20
N TYR A 117 13.66 -6.21 -1.13
CA TYR A 117 13.48 -4.84 -0.65
C TYR A 117 14.76 -4.21 -0.10
N ASP A 118 15.68 -5.03 0.43
CA ASP A 118 16.95 -4.52 0.98
C ASP A 118 17.83 -3.87 -0.09
N GLU A 119 17.80 -4.43 -1.30
CA GLU A 119 18.59 -3.97 -2.45
C GLU A 119 17.75 -3.19 -3.46
N GLY A 120 16.41 -3.13 -3.27
CA GLY A 120 15.49 -2.49 -4.22
C GLY A 120 15.45 -3.20 -5.57
N ILE A 121 15.54 -4.54 -5.59
CA ILE A 121 15.65 -5.34 -6.82
C ILE A 121 14.41 -6.20 -6.99
N LEU A 122 13.84 -6.17 -8.20
CA LEU A 122 12.85 -7.11 -8.70
C LEU A 122 13.50 -7.96 -9.80
N GLU A 123 13.54 -9.28 -9.60
CA GLU A 123 14.14 -10.22 -10.57
C GLU A 123 13.08 -11.18 -11.11
N PHE A 124 13.13 -11.41 -12.41
CA PHE A 124 12.30 -12.40 -13.09
C PHE A 124 13.12 -13.62 -13.46
N TYR A 125 12.66 -14.78 -13.07
CA TYR A 125 13.30 -16.05 -13.41
C TYR A 125 12.58 -16.72 -14.58
N LYS A 126 13.32 -17.53 -15.35
CA LYS A 126 12.69 -18.40 -16.34
C LYS A 126 11.83 -19.46 -15.63
N PRO A 127 10.68 -19.84 -16.19
CA PRO A 127 9.87 -20.93 -15.68
C PRO A 127 10.71 -22.22 -15.50
N GLY A 128 10.55 -22.90 -14.36
CA GLY A 128 11.27 -24.13 -14.05
C GLY A 128 12.75 -23.94 -13.69
N SER A 129 13.28 -22.72 -13.59
CA SER A 129 14.67 -22.49 -13.18
C SER A 129 14.91 -22.71 -11.69
N LEU A 130 13.87 -22.63 -10.86
CA LEU A 130 13.93 -22.87 -9.42
C LEU A 130 13.77 -24.36 -9.06
N ARG A 131 14.58 -25.23 -9.71
CA ARG A 131 14.56 -26.69 -9.44
C ARG A 131 14.98 -27.05 -8.02
N TRP A 132 15.80 -26.23 -7.41
CA TRP A 132 16.31 -26.38 -6.05
C TRP A 132 15.87 -25.20 -5.20
N ARG A 133 15.53 -25.47 -3.94
CA ARG A 133 15.25 -24.40 -2.98
C ARG A 133 16.44 -23.45 -2.89
N PRO A 134 16.26 -22.16 -3.16
CA PRO A 134 17.33 -21.18 -2.99
C PRO A 134 17.88 -21.20 -1.57
N PRO A 135 19.20 -21.03 -1.37
CA PRO A 135 19.82 -21.07 -0.04
C PRO A 135 19.15 -20.08 0.93
N PHE A 136 18.95 -20.54 2.17
CA PHE A 136 18.36 -19.77 3.28
C PHE A 136 16.87 -19.43 3.12
N TYR A 137 16.22 -19.70 1.99
CA TYR A 137 14.78 -19.54 1.84
C TYR A 137 14.01 -20.70 2.46
N ARG A 138 12.87 -20.40 3.06
CA ARG A 138 11.87 -21.39 3.48
C ARG A 138 10.84 -21.52 2.37
N LYS A 139 10.58 -22.76 1.99
CA LYS A 139 9.58 -23.11 0.95
C LYS A 139 8.24 -23.39 1.60
N MET A 140 7.15 -22.89 1.02
CA MET A 140 5.77 -23.23 1.38
C MET A 140 4.87 -23.20 0.15
N ASP A 141 3.71 -23.83 0.28
CA ASP A 141 2.70 -23.80 -0.76
C ASP A 141 2.06 -22.40 -0.85
N MET A 142 1.73 -22.01 -2.06
CA MET A 142 1.03 -20.80 -2.40
C MET A 142 -0.19 -21.16 -3.24
N THR A 143 -1.35 -20.65 -2.88
CA THR A 143 -2.57 -20.82 -3.66
C THR A 143 -2.77 -19.60 -4.55
N VAL A 144 -3.04 -19.82 -5.83
CA VAL A 144 -3.36 -18.74 -6.78
C VAL A 144 -4.81 -18.91 -7.24
N GLU A 145 -5.66 -17.96 -6.87
CA GLU A 145 -7.09 -17.94 -7.21
C GLU A 145 -7.45 -16.59 -7.82
N ASP A 146 -8.04 -16.62 -8.99
CA ASP A 146 -8.41 -15.42 -9.78
C ASP A 146 -7.26 -14.40 -9.89
N GLY A 147 -6.03 -14.88 -10.10
CA GLY A 147 -4.84 -14.05 -10.25
C GLY A 147 -4.29 -13.44 -8.95
N LYS A 148 -4.75 -13.90 -7.80
CA LYS A 148 -4.30 -13.45 -6.48
C LYS A 148 -3.59 -14.58 -5.76
N ALA A 149 -2.44 -14.27 -5.16
CA ALA A 149 -1.59 -15.23 -4.45
C ALA A 149 -1.88 -15.22 -2.94
N TYR A 150 -2.11 -16.41 -2.38
CA TYR A 150 -2.41 -16.59 -0.96
C TYR A 150 -1.43 -17.55 -0.31
N ILE A 151 -1.14 -17.30 0.96
CA ILE A 151 -0.37 -18.20 1.84
C ILE A 151 -1.05 -18.34 3.18
N ASP A 152 -0.77 -19.45 3.88
CA ASP A 152 -1.21 -19.66 5.25
C ASP A 152 -0.19 -19.12 6.24
N ALA A 153 -0.66 -18.39 7.23
CA ALA A 153 0.13 -17.85 8.32
C ALA A 153 -0.49 -18.15 9.68
N LYS A 154 0.35 -18.16 10.73
CA LYS A 154 -0.09 -18.33 12.11
C LYS A 154 0.02 -17.01 12.84
N ILE A 155 -1.06 -16.60 13.48
CA ILE A 155 -1.17 -15.34 14.20
C ILE A 155 -1.48 -15.64 15.66
N LYS A 156 -0.72 -15.05 16.59
CA LYS A 156 -1.11 -14.95 17.99
C LYS A 156 -1.65 -13.57 18.24
N GLN A 157 -2.91 -13.47 18.58
CA GLN A 157 -3.57 -12.20 18.84
C GLN A 157 -3.21 -11.64 20.22
N MET A 158 -3.47 -10.35 20.45
CA MET A 158 -3.16 -9.72 21.75
C MET A 158 -3.94 -10.34 22.92
N THR A 159 -5.12 -10.90 22.66
CA THR A 159 -5.91 -11.68 23.62
C THR A 159 -5.26 -13.01 24.03
N GLY A 160 -4.20 -13.43 23.32
CA GLY A 160 -3.52 -14.71 23.51
C GLY A 160 -4.08 -15.84 22.61
N SER A 161 -5.21 -15.65 21.97
CA SER A 161 -5.81 -16.62 21.04
C SER A 161 -4.94 -16.80 19.79
N LYS A 162 -4.98 -18.02 19.22
CA LYS A 162 -4.25 -18.37 18.01
C LYS A 162 -5.22 -18.40 16.84
N LEU A 163 -4.78 -17.89 15.70
CA LEU A 163 -5.51 -17.85 14.46
C LEU A 163 -4.64 -18.42 13.34
N GLU A 164 -5.16 -19.38 12.58
CA GLU A 164 -4.58 -19.77 11.29
C GLU A 164 -5.34 -19.05 10.19
N ALA A 165 -4.60 -18.35 9.34
CA ALA A 165 -5.19 -17.42 8.38
C ALA A 165 -4.62 -17.63 6.97
N LYS A 166 -5.51 -17.84 5.99
CA LYS A 166 -5.22 -17.68 4.56
C LYS A 166 -5.13 -16.18 4.29
N LEU A 167 -3.96 -15.69 3.89
CA LEU A 167 -3.68 -14.27 3.68
C LEU A 167 -3.27 -14.00 2.23
N LEU A 168 -3.81 -12.95 1.64
CA LEU A 168 -3.39 -12.44 0.34
C LEU A 168 -1.98 -11.84 0.46
N ILE A 169 -1.09 -12.14 -0.47
CA ILE A 169 0.20 -11.44 -0.63
C ILE A 169 -0.06 -10.18 -1.46
N ASP A 170 0.09 -9.00 -0.86
CA ASP A 170 -0.32 -7.73 -1.44
C ASP A 170 0.82 -6.70 -1.37
N THR A 171 1.63 -6.64 -2.43
CA THR A 171 2.75 -5.69 -2.52
C THR A 171 2.31 -4.27 -2.82
N GLY A 172 1.06 -4.08 -3.27
CA GLY A 172 0.47 -2.77 -3.56
C GLY A 172 -0.17 -2.10 -2.35
N ALA A 173 -0.36 -2.83 -1.24
CA ALA A 173 -0.97 -2.32 -0.04
C ALA A 173 0.06 -1.85 1.00
N ASN A 174 -0.16 -0.67 1.57
CA ASN A 174 0.74 0.00 2.50
C ASN A 174 0.46 -0.29 3.98
N HIS A 175 -0.11 -1.44 4.31
CA HIS A 175 -0.30 -1.88 5.69
C HIS A 175 0.70 -3.00 6.06
N GLY A 176 0.73 -3.37 7.35
CA GLY A 176 1.44 -4.56 7.81
C GLY A 176 0.59 -5.80 7.59
N LEU A 177 -0.21 -6.15 8.57
CA LEU A 177 -1.25 -7.18 8.49
C LEU A 177 -2.61 -6.49 8.38
N LEU A 178 -3.51 -7.01 7.56
CA LEU A 178 -4.91 -6.61 7.54
C LEU A 178 -5.75 -7.85 7.87
N LEU A 179 -6.69 -7.74 8.80
CA LEU A 179 -7.60 -8.81 9.19
C LEU A 179 -9.05 -8.35 9.02
N ASN A 180 -9.80 -9.07 8.20
CA ASN A 180 -11.22 -8.83 7.94
C ASN A 180 -12.06 -9.56 8.99
N ARG A 181 -12.51 -8.84 10.01
CA ARG A 181 -13.25 -9.40 11.17
C ARG A 181 -14.49 -10.18 10.77
N GLU A 182 -15.16 -9.72 9.75
CA GLU A 182 -16.38 -10.35 9.20
C GLU A 182 -16.14 -11.75 8.61
N THR A 183 -14.89 -12.15 8.39
CA THR A 183 -14.56 -13.46 7.80
C THR A 183 -14.49 -14.59 8.81
N SER A 184 -14.32 -14.29 10.10
CA SER A 184 -14.22 -15.30 11.14
C SER A 184 -14.42 -14.70 12.54
N ASP A 185 -15.26 -15.35 13.35
CA ASP A 185 -15.46 -14.99 14.76
C ASP A 185 -14.21 -15.20 15.63
N GLU A 186 -13.20 -15.92 15.12
CA GLU A 186 -11.91 -16.09 15.79
C GLU A 186 -11.05 -14.82 15.77
N ILE A 187 -11.36 -13.82 14.91
CA ILE A 187 -10.63 -12.57 14.81
C ILE A 187 -11.10 -11.62 15.90
N THR A 188 -10.24 -11.37 16.88
CA THR A 188 -10.54 -10.51 18.05
C THR A 188 -9.91 -9.13 17.90
N MET A 189 -10.60 -8.10 18.36
CA MET A 189 -10.01 -6.77 18.46
C MET A 189 -9.01 -6.72 19.63
N PRO A 190 -7.85 -6.06 19.44
CA PRO A 190 -6.96 -5.76 20.57
C PRO A 190 -7.61 -4.73 21.52
N LEU A 191 -7.17 -4.68 22.77
CA LEU A 191 -7.66 -3.71 23.74
C LEU A 191 -7.24 -2.28 23.38
N ASN A 192 -6.02 -2.13 22.84
CA ASN A 192 -5.50 -0.84 22.39
C ASN A 192 -5.63 -0.77 20.87
N PHE A 193 -6.46 0.11 20.38
CA PHE A 193 -6.64 0.43 18.97
C PHE A 193 -7.02 1.89 18.80
N ILE A 194 -6.84 2.38 17.60
CA ILE A 194 -7.26 3.70 17.15
C ILE A 194 -8.10 3.57 15.91
N GLU A 195 -9.04 4.48 15.72
CA GLU A 195 -9.78 4.65 14.47
C GLU A 195 -8.97 5.55 13.54
N SER A 196 -8.86 5.18 12.27
CA SER A 196 -8.10 5.94 11.27
C SER A 196 -8.48 5.53 9.85
N GLU A 197 -8.10 6.38 8.91
CA GLU A 197 -7.96 6.01 7.50
C GLU A 197 -6.91 4.89 7.37
N LEU A 198 -7.29 3.75 6.78
CA LEU A 198 -6.40 2.59 6.59
C LEU A 198 -5.63 2.65 5.27
N GLY A 199 -6.02 3.53 4.39
CA GLY A 199 -5.43 3.73 3.07
C GLY A 199 -6.46 3.90 1.97
N GLN A 200 -5.96 4.05 0.76
CA GLN A 200 -6.77 4.23 -0.44
C GLN A 200 -6.84 2.93 -1.22
N SER A 201 -8.02 2.58 -1.66
CA SER A 201 -8.29 1.40 -2.48
C SER A 201 -8.97 1.80 -3.78
N LEU A 202 -9.12 0.85 -4.70
CA LEU A 202 -9.94 1.05 -5.89
C LEU A 202 -11.39 1.33 -5.45
N GLY A 203 -11.83 2.59 -5.62
CA GLY A 203 -13.18 3.02 -5.24
C GLY A 203 -13.25 3.96 -4.04
N GLY A 204 -12.13 4.28 -3.38
CA GLY A 204 -12.14 5.28 -2.31
C GLY A 204 -11.29 4.95 -1.09
N VAL A 205 -11.50 5.73 -0.06
CA VAL A 205 -10.79 5.62 1.21
C VAL A 205 -11.37 4.48 2.04
N LEU A 206 -10.51 3.64 2.58
CA LEU A 206 -10.87 2.56 3.49
C LEU A 206 -10.68 3.03 4.94
N TYR A 207 -11.74 2.95 5.74
CA TYR A 207 -11.72 3.29 7.17
C TYR A 207 -11.75 2.04 8.03
N GLY A 208 -11.32 2.18 9.27
CA GLY A 208 -11.36 1.12 10.26
C GLY A 208 -10.45 1.38 11.44
N PHE A 209 -9.97 0.31 12.04
CA PHE A 209 -9.17 0.36 13.26
C PHE A 209 -7.75 -0.14 13.02
N ILE A 210 -6.80 0.45 13.72
CA ILE A 210 -5.40 0.03 13.72
C ILE A 210 -5.03 -0.38 15.15
N GLY A 211 -4.44 -1.55 15.29
CA GLY A 211 -3.92 -2.07 16.54
C GLY A 211 -2.73 -2.99 16.28
N ARG A 212 -2.50 -3.95 17.15
CA ARG A 212 -1.39 -4.90 17.02
C ARG A 212 -1.86 -6.34 17.23
N VAL A 213 -1.18 -7.29 16.60
CA VAL A 213 -1.18 -8.69 17.02
C VAL A 213 0.14 -9.00 17.71
N ASN A 214 0.13 -9.95 18.64
CA ASN A 214 1.33 -10.31 19.42
C ASN A 214 2.42 -10.88 18.49
N THR A 215 2.06 -11.85 17.64
CA THR A 215 3.00 -12.41 16.64
C THR A 215 2.30 -12.78 15.34
N LEU A 216 3.05 -12.64 14.24
CA LEU A 216 2.75 -13.17 12.93
C LEU A 216 3.88 -14.12 12.51
N SER A 217 3.56 -15.34 12.15
CA SER A 217 4.53 -16.36 11.74
C SER A 217 4.22 -16.87 10.33
N ILE A 218 5.15 -16.65 9.40
CA ILE A 218 5.12 -17.14 8.03
C ILE A 218 6.15 -18.26 7.92
N LYS A 219 5.70 -19.50 7.78
CA LYS A 219 6.57 -20.70 7.74
C LYS A 219 7.63 -20.71 8.85
N GLY A 220 7.26 -20.28 10.07
CA GLY A 220 8.15 -20.21 11.25
C GLY A 220 9.08 -19.00 11.29
N LEU A 221 9.01 -18.08 10.34
CA LEU A 221 9.59 -16.73 10.49
C LEU A 221 8.60 -15.88 11.28
N THR A 222 8.95 -15.55 12.53
CA THR A 222 8.03 -14.88 13.47
C THR A 222 8.42 -13.43 13.68
N MET A 223 7.49 -12.53 13.40
CA MET A 223 7.53 -11.09 13.72
C MET A 223 6.68 -10.83 14.95
N ARG A 224 7.01 -9.79 15.72
CA ARG A 224 6.34 -9.44 16.98
C ARG A 224 5.67 -8.08 16.88
N GLU A 225 4.59 -7.90 17.66
CA GLU A 225 3.86 -6.63 17.78
C GLU A 225 3.52 -6.00 16.42
N VAL A 226 3.05 -6.86 15.50
CA VAL A 226 2.81 -6.46 14.11
C VAL A 226 1.62 -5.51 14.05
N LEU A 227 1.82 -4.35 13.42
CA LEU A 227 0.74 -3.42 13.13
C LEU A 227 -0.31 -4.09 12.26
N THR A 228 -1.55 -4.02 12.71
CA THR A 228 -2.67 -4.73 12.12
C THR A 228 -3.84 -3.78 11.91
N SER A 229 -4.31 -3.72 10.68
CA SER A 229 -5.50 -2.99 10.27
C SER A 229 -6.73 -3.90 10.31
N TYR A 230 -7.83 -3.37 10.82
CA TYR A 230 -9.13 -4.02 10.90
C TYR A 230 -10.15 -3.15 10.17
N PRO A 231 -10.38 -3.36 8.86
CA PRO A 231 -11.32 -2.55 8.10
C PRO A 231 -12.75 -2.73 8.60
N GLU A 232 -13.56 -1.68 8.41
CA GLU A 232 -14.99 -1.78 8.61
C GLU A 232 -15.64 -2.67 7.56
N GLU A 233 -16.67 -3.41 7.96
CA GLU A 233 -17.46 -4.22 7.03
C GLU A 233 -18.19 -3.33 6.02
N ASN A 234 -18.10 -3.70 4.75
CA ASN A 234 -18.78 -3.03 3.66
C ASN A 234 -19.38 -4.04 2.67
N SER A 235 -20.00 -3.56 1.60
CA SER A 235 -20.64 -4.43 0.60
C SER A 235 -19.67 -5.37 -0.13
N TYR A 236 -18.36 -5.08 -0.15
CA TYR A 236 -17.33 -5.96 -0.71
C TYR A 236 -16.94 -7.11 0.23
N SER A 237 -17.32 -7.07 1.50
CA SER A 237 -17.01 -8.11 2.50
C SER A 237 -17.53 -9.49 2.11
N SER A 238 -18.67 -9.57 1.39
CA SER A 238 -19.19 -10.84 0.86
C SER A 238 -18.23 -11.48 -0.16
N VAL A 239 -17.60 -10.67 -0.99
CA VAL A 239 -16.60 -11.13 -1.97
C VAL A 239 -15.36 -11.64 -1.25
N ILE A 240 -14.91 -10.96 -0.21
CA ILE A 240 -13.78 -11.39 0.62
C ILE A 240 -14.09 -12.72 1.30
N LYS A 241 -15.25 -12.87 1.92
CA LYS A 241 -15.71 -14.12 2.55
C LYS A 241 -15.68 -15.30 1.57
N ALA A 242 -16.13 -15.09 0.33
CA ALA A 242 -16.18 -16.13 -0.70
C ALA A 242 -14.81 -16.70 -1.08
N THR A 243 -13.72 -15.94 -0.89
CA THR A 243 -12.34 -16.41 -1.14
C THR A 243 -11.79 -17.29 -0.01
N GLY A 244 -12.45 -17.33 1.14
CA GLY A 244 -11.95 -18.00 2.35
C GLY A 244 -10.73 -17.34 2.99
N ARG A 245 -10.29 -16.18 2.48
CA ARG A 245 -9.20 -15.43 3.11
C ARG A 245 -9.67 -14.73 4.37
N LYS A 246 -8.77 -14.60 5.34
CA LYS A 246 -9.00 -13.83 6.58
C LYS A 246 -8.42 -12.42 6.54
N GLY A 247 -7.61 -12.12 5.52
CA GLY A 247 -6.97 -10.82 5.38
C GLY A 247 -5.87 -10.78 4.34
N SER A 248 -4.92 -9.85 4.50
CA SER A 248 -3.77 -9.65 3.60
C SER A 248 -2.50 -9.28 4.33
N LEU A 249 -1.36 -9.60 3.70
CA LEU A 249 -0.01 -9.17 4.08
C LEU A 249 0.38 -8.02 3.16
N GLY A 250 0.55 -6.85 3.72
CA GLY A 250 0.96 -5.66 2.99
C GLY A 250 2.48 -5.43 3.01
N SER A 251 2.87 -4.37 2.33
CA SER A 251 4.27 -4.04 2.08
C SER A 251 5.09 -3.79 3.35
N GLU A 252 4.48 -3.38 4.46
CA GLU A 252 5.21 -3.16 5.71
C GLU A 252 5.70 -4.47 6.37
N VAL A 253 4.96 -5.58 6.19
CA VAL A 253 5.40 -6.94 6.57
C VAL A 253 6.28 -7.54 5.50
N LEU A 254 5.84 -7.50 4.24
CA LEU A 254 6.56 -8.09 3.11
C LEU A 254 7.93 -7.44 2.91
N GLY A 255 8.04 -6.13 3.09
CA GLY A 255 9.28 -5.36 2.99
C GLY A 255 10.37 -5.74 4.00
N ARG A 256 10.00 -6.47 5.08
CA ARG A 256 10.95 -7.02 6.06
C ARG A 256 11.47 -8.39 5.65
N THR A 257 11.06 -8.88 4.50
CA THR A 257 11.44 -10.18 3.97
C THR A 257 12.08 -10.05 2.59
N ARG A 258 12.76 -11.11 2.17
CA ARG A 258 13.08 -11.35 0.76
C ARG A 258 12.21 -12.52 0.34
N MET A 259 11.49 -12.38 -0.76
CA MET A 259 10.51 -13.38 -1.18
C MET A 259 10.65 -13.73 -2.66
N ILE A 260 10.19 -14.93 -3.00
CA ILE A 260 10.03 -15.37 -4.39
C ILE A 260 8.62 -15.94 -4.51
N LEU A 261 7.83 -15.38 -5.43
CA LEU A 261 6.54 -15.91 -5.83
C LEU A 261 6.74 -16.71 -7.12
N ASP A 262 6.70 -18.01 -7.01
CA ASP A 262 6.78 -18.93 -8.17
C ASP A 262 5.35 -19.30 -8.58
N TYR A 263 4.74 -18.44 -9.39
CA TYR A 263 3.38 -18.61 -9.88
C TYR A 263 3.21 -19.92 -10.69
N PRO A 264 4.12 -20.27 -11.63
CA PRO A 264 3.99 -21.53 -12.36
C PRO A 264 3.98 -22.77 -11.50
N SER A 265 4.65 -22.75 -10.35
CA SER A 265 4.78 -23.91 -9.44
C SER A 265 3.92 -23.79 -8.19
N ASN A 266 3.08 -22.73 -8.07
CA ASN A 266 2.29 -22.46 -6.87
C ASN A 266 3.12 -22.53 -5.58
N THR A 267 4.30 -21.92 -5.60
CA THR A 267 5.25 -22.00 -4.49
C THR A 267 5.71 -20.61 -4.04
N PHE A 268 5.73 -20.42 -2.73
CA PHE A 268 6.26 -19.22 -2.10
C PHE A 268 7.55 -19.56 -1.35
N TYR A 269 8.56 -18.76 -1.60
CA TYR A 269 9.85 -18.84 -0.86
C TYR A 269 10.05 -17.56 -0.10
N VAL A 270 10.42 -17.67 1.18
CA VAL A 270 10.61 -16.51 2.05
C VAL A 270 11.84 -16.67 2.94
N ARG A 271 12.57 -15.58 3.13
CA ARG A 271 13.62 -15.46 4.12
C ARG A 271 13.60 -14.09 4.78
N LYS A 272 14.30 -13.95 5.90
CA LYS A 272 14.45 -12.67 6.58
C LYS A 272 15.19 -11.66 5.70
N GLY A 273 14.69 -10.44 5.64
CA GLY A 273 15.42 -9.27 5.15
C GLY A 273 16.22 -8.60 6.28
N SER A 274 16.93 -7.54 5.96
CA SER A 274 17.78 -6.80 6.91
C SER A 274 17.01 -6.17 8.06
N THR A 275 15.76 -5.74 7.80
CA THR A 275 14.89 -5.07 8.75
C THR A 275 13.91 -6.00 9.47
N PHE A 276 14.06 -7.33 9.33
CA PHE A 276 13.10 -8.32 9.83
C PHE A 276 12.80 -8.18 11.34
N TYR A 277 13.78 -7.81 12.13
CA TYR A 277 13.64 -7.68 13.59
C TYR A 277 13.37 -6.25 14.05
N ASN A 278 13.32 -5.30 13.14
CA ASN A 278 13.00 -3.93 13.51
C ASN A 278 11.56 -3.85 14.07
N PRO A 279 11.31 -3.02 15.08
CA PRO A 279 9.96 -2.82 15.60
C PRO A 279 9.04 -2.25 14.50
N PHE A 280 7.74 -2.50 14.64
CA PHE A 280 6.71 -1.87 13.83
C PHE A 280 6.38 -0.52 14.46
N GLU A 281 6.93 0.55 13.92
CA GLU A 281 6.68 1.90 14.38
C GLU A 281 5.42 2.47 13.73
N PHE A 282 4.59 3.12 14.54
CA PHE A 282 3.38 3.81 14.07
C PHE A 282 3.56 5.32 14.20
N ASP A 283 2.82 6.10 13.42
CA ASP A 283 2.80 7.55 13.49
C ASP A 283 2.40 8.04 14.88
N MET A 284 3.23 8.86 15.48
CA MET A 284 3.06 9.44 16.81
C MET A 284 2.58 10.89 16.79
N SER A 285 2.49 11.52 15.61
CA SER A 285 1.97 12.88 15.46
C SER A 285 0.46 12.94 15.53
N GLY A 286 -0.21 11.93 14.97
CA GLY A 286 -1.64 11.85 14.85
C GLY A 286 -2.20 12.61 13.67
N MET A 287 -1.38 12.97 12.69
CA MET A 287 -1.81 13.62 11.45
C MET A 287 -1.32 12.85 10.22
N VAL A 288 -2.09 12.90 9.16
CA VAL A 288 -1.72 12.40 7.85
C VAL A 288 -1.42 13.58 6.95
N VAL A 289 -0.16 13.71 6.52
CA VAL A 289 0.26 14.74 5.57
C VAL A 289 0.08 14.20 4.16
N LYS A 290 -0.57 14.97 3.30
CA LYS A 290 -0.78 14.67 1.88
C LYS A 290 -0.16 15.77 1.01
N LYS A 291 0.36 15.39 -0.15
CA LYS A 291 0.85 16.33 -1.16
C LYS A 291 -0.31 16.74 -2.07
N VAL A 292 -0.34 18.00 -2.48
CA VAL A 292 -1.30 18.45 -3.51
C VAL A 292 -0.88 17.85 -4.85
N PRO A 293 -1.75 17.12 -5.55
CA PRO A 293 -1.42 16.54 -6.85
C PRO A 293 -0.99 17.60 -7.86
N ASN A 294 0.03 17.31 -8.64
CA ASN A 294 0.62 18.21 -9.65
C ASN A 294 1.19 19.53 -9.08
N ASP A 295 1.36 19.63 -7.76
CA ASP A 295 2.02 20.77 -7.12
C ASP A 295 3.14 20.28 -6.18
N GLU A 296 4.39 20.37 -6.63
CA GLU A 296 5.54 19.83 -5.89
C GLU A 296 5.82 20.52 -4.57
N ASN A 297 5.23 21.67 -4.35
CA ASN A 297 5.60 22.56 -3.25
C ASN A 297 4.55 22.62 -2.13
N ARG A 298 3.35 22.06 -2.34
CA ARG A 298 2.25 22.20 -1.39
C ARG A 298 1.87 20.90 -0.74
N TYR A 299 1.72 20.96 0.59
CA TYR A 299 1.34 19.84 1.44
C TYR A 299 0.24 20.26 2.41
N TYR A 300 -0.71 19.42 2.63
CA TYR A 300 -1.85 19.68 3.51
C TYR A 300 -2.11 18.51 4.45
N ILE A 301 -2.84 18.77 5.53
CA ILE A 301 -3.29 17.76 6.47
C ILE A 301 -4.53 17.07 5.90
N GLY A 302 -4.43 15.78 5.58
CA GLY A 302 -5.57 14.99 5.11
C GLY A 302 -6.46 14.49 6.25
N GLU A 303 -5.85 14.11 7.37
CA GLU A 303 -6.55 13.58 8.54
C GLU A 303 -5.87 14.03 9.84
N VAL A 304 -6.67 14.25 10.88
CA VAL A 304 -6.20 14.46 12.26
C VAL A 304 -6.94 13.49 13.18
N ARG A 305 -6.20 12.56 13.78
CA ARG A 305 -6.78 11.56 14.69
C ARG A 305 -7.20 12.17 16.01
N ALA A 306 -8.40 11.86 16.47
CA ALA A 306 -8.95 12.34 17.74
C ALA A 306 -8.03 11.98 18.91
N GLY A 307 -7.83 12.94 19.83
CA GLY A 307 -7.02 12.77 21.03
C GLY A 307 -5.49 12.72 20.82
N SER A 308 -5.04 12.80 19.57
CA SER A 308 -3.61 12.82 19.21
C SER A 308 -2.89 14.12 19.58
N PRO A 309 -1.55 14.18 19.51
CA PRO A 309 -0.81 15.43 19.67
C PRO A 309 -1.26 16.52 18.70
N ALA A 310 -1.43 16.21 17.42
CA ALA A 310 -1.92 17.16 16.40
C ALA A 310 -3.32 17.70 16.75
N TYR A 311 -4.25 16.82 17.12
CA TYR A 311 -5.60 17.18 17.53
C TYR A 311 -5.59 18.15 18.74
N LYS A 312 -4.82 17.83 19.79
CA LYS A 312 -4.69 18.67 20.99
C LYS A 312 -4.08 20.03 20.74
N SER A 313 -3.29 20.13 19.67
CA SER A 313 -2.63 21.37 19.25
C SER A 313 -3.50 22.24 18.32
N GLY A 314 -4.73 21.79 18.02
CA GLY A 314 -5.69 22.55 17.22
C GLY A 314 -5.43 22.53 15.71
N ILE A 315 -4.61 21.58 15.23
CA ILE A 315 -4.44 21.32 13.79
C ILE A 315 -5.74 20.72 13.25
N LEU A 316 -6.15 21.14 12.08
CA LEU A 316 -7.37 20.67 11.41
C LEU A 316 -7.05 20.06 10.04
N PRO A 317 -7.92 19.16 9.53
CA PRO A 317 -7.87 18.75 8.13
C PRO A 317 -7.92 19.97 7.20
N PHE A 318 -7.18 19.86 6.09
CA PHE A 318 -6.97 20.92 5.08
C PHE A 318 -6.11 22.10 5.51
N ASP A 319 -5.56 22.15 6.72
CA ASP A 319 -4.48 23.07 7.02
C ASP A 319 -3.27 22.77 6.12
N GLU A 320 -2.70 23.79 5.51
CA GLU A 320 -1.47 23.67 4.70
C GLU A 320 -0.24 23.68 5.62
N VAL A 321 0.71 22.81 5.37
CA VAL A 321 1.99 22.76 6.09
C VAL A 321 3.01 23.59 5.32
N LEU A 322 3.52 24.66 5.91
CA LEU A 322 4.50 25.54 5.28
C LEU A 322 5.94 25.13 5.60
N SER A 323 6.20 24.77 6.84
CA SER A 323 7.52 24.29 7.28
C SER A 323 7.43 23.34 8.48
N ILE A 324 8.44 22.49 8.60
CA ILE A 324 8.64 21.60 9.76
C ILE A 324 10.05 21.86 10.30
N ASN A 325 10.15 22.16 11.60
CA ASN A 325 11.42 22.51 12.27
C ASN A 325 12.20 23.60 11.51
N LYS A 326 11.49 24.61 11.00
CA LYS A 326 12.01 25.73 10.19
C LYS A 326 12.53 25.33 8.80
N ILE A 327 12.35 24.07 8.38
CA ILE A 327 12.70 23.61 7.05
C ILE A 327 11.43 23.69 6.18
N PRO A 328 11.43 24.44 5.07
CA PRO A 328 10.29 24.55 4.16
C PRO A 328 9.85 23.19 3.61
N MET A 329 8.52 23.03 3.41
CA MET A 329 7.95 21.74 3.01
C MET A 329 8.48 21.22 1.67
N PHE A 330 8.79 22.08 0.71
CA PHE A 330 9.33 21.66 -0.59
C PHE A 330 10.72 21.00 -0.53
N LEU A 331 11.40 21.08 0.63
CA LEU A 331 12.67 20.39 0.88
C LEU A 331 12.49 19.02 1.54
N TRP A 332 11.26 18.66 1.92
CA TRP A 332 10.97 17.37 2.53
C TRP A 332 10.49 16.35 1.51
N GLU A 333 10.99 15.15 1.61
CA GLU A 333 10.38 14.01 0.97
C GLU A 333 9.35 13.34 1.91
N MET A 334 8.27 12.78 1.35
CA MET A 334 7.25 12.08 2.14
C MET A 334 7.85 10.96 3.01
N THR A 335 8.89 10.28 2.52
CA THR A 335 9.64 9.26 3.27
C THR A 335 10.28 9.79 4.54
N GLU A 336 10.81 11.01 4.49
CA GLU A 336 11.48 11.66 5.62
C GLU A 336 10.45 12.10 6.65
N LEU A 337 9.28 12.57 6.20
CA LEU A 337 8.16 12.91 7.09
C LEU A 337 7.67 11.68 7.85
N PHE A 338 7.47 10.56 7.17
CA PHE A 338 7.07 9.31 7.83
C PHE A 338 8.10 8.84 8.86
N LYS A 339 9.39 8.95 8.55
CA LYS A 339 10.45 8.63 9.51
C LYS A 339 10.46 9.60 10.70
N LEU A 340 10.25 10.89 10.46
CA LEU A 340 10.20 11.90 11.51
C LEU A 340 9.06 11.62 12.50
N PHE A 341 7.85 11.40 12.01
CA PHE A 341 6.68 11.17 12.86
C PHE A 341 6.65 9.80 13.57
N ARG A 342 7.52 8.88 13.15
CA ARG A 342 7.74 7.57 13.78
C ARG A 342 9.05 7.50 14.58
N SER A 343 9.76 8.61 14.76
CA SER A 343 11.16 8.58 15.24
C SER A 343 11.29 8.26 16.74
N GLU A 344 10.83 9.12 17.62
CA GLU A 344 11.05 8.99 19.07
C GLU A 344 9.89 9.63 19.84
N GLU A 345 9.36 8.89 20.82
CA GLU A 345 8.36 9.45 21.73
C GLU A 345 8.95 10.58 22.58
N GLY A 346 8.21 11.66 22.76
CA GLY A 346 8.64 12.85 23.48
C GLY A 346 9.36 13.87 22.61
N LYS A 347 9.67 13.56 21.34
CA LYS A 347 10.30 14.52 20.44
C LYS A 347 9.35 15.66 20.09
N GLU A 348 9.84 16.88 20.27
CA GLU A 348 9.12 18.09 19.89
C GLU A 348 9.33 18.40 18.42
N ILE A 349 8.23 18.74 17.73
CA ILE A 349 8.23 19.15 16.32
C ILE A 349 7.50 20.47 16.20
N GLN A 350 8.20 21.47 15.66
CA GLN A 350 7.65 22.78 15.36
C GLN A 350 7.06 22.80 13.95
N LEU A 351 5.83 23.28 13.81
CA LEU A 351 5.12 23.39 12.55
C LEU A 351 4.73 24.85 12.28
N GLU A 352 4.95 25.30 11.06
CA GLU A 352 4.33 26.52 10.53
C GLU A 352 3.21 26.09 9.58
N MET A 353 2.01 26.57 9.84
CA MET A 353 0.78 26.12 9.21
C MET A 353 0.03 27.32 8.63
N ARG A 354 -0.77 27.05 7.60
CA ARG A 354 -1.71 28.00 7.00
C ARG A 354 -3.11 27.42 7.00
N ARG A 355 -4.05 28.18 7.50
CA ARG A 355 -5.48 27.84 7.49
C ARG A 355 -6.25 28.78 6.59
N TYR A 356 -6.93 28.21 5.62
CA TYR A 356 -7.78 28.96 4.70
C TYR A 356 -9.19 29.11 5.28
N VAL A 357 -9.82 30.27 5.05
CA VAL A 357 -11.20 30.54 5.46
C VAL A 357 -12.13 30.25 4.28
N ASN A 358 -13.09 29.35 4.47
CA ASN A 358 -14.07 28.96 3.44
C ASN A 358 -13.45 28.51 2.10
N ASN A 359 -12.28 27.87 2.13
CA ASN A 359 -11.52 27.45 0.95
C ASN A 359 -11.11 28.59 0.00
N ASP A 360 -11.08 29.82 0.51
CA ASP A 360 -10.62 30.99 -0.22
C ASP A 360 -9.10 31.11 -0.07
N LEU A 361 -8.36 30.93 -1.17
CA LEU A 361 -6.90 30.96 -1.18
C LEU A 361 -6.31 32.35 -0.88
N GLU A 362 -7.12 33.41 -1.01
CA GLU A 362 -6.70 34.78 -0.69
C GLU A 362 -7.01 35.16 0.77
N ASN A 363 -7.84 34.36 1.46
CA ASN A 363 -8.24 34.61 2.84
C ASN A 363 -7.72 33.50 3.76
N TYR A 364 -6.57 33.75 4.37
CA TYR A 364 -5.89 32.76 5.22
C TYR A 364 -5.26 33.40 6.46
N SER A 365 -4.93 32.55 7.41
CA SER A 365 -4.13 32.89 8.59
C SER A 365 -2.99 31.92 8.77
N ASP A 366 -1.78 32.44 8.99
CA ASP A 366 -0.61 31.64 9.32
C ASP A 366 -0.49 31.54 10.85
N TYR A 367 -0.11 30.36 11.33
CA TYR A 367 0.09 30.11 12.74
C TYR A 367 1.23 29.13 12.97
N ARG A 368 1.79 29.15 14.18
CA ARG A 368 2.84 28.24 14.62
C ARG A 368 2.32 27.36 15.74
N VAL A 369 2.70 26.10 15.70
CA VAL A 369 2.32 25.13 16.72
C VAL A 369 3.45 24.14 16.96
N ASN A 370 3.62 23.73 18.21
CA ASN A 370 4.53 22.67 18.60
C ASN A 370 3.71 21.44 18.98
N ILE A 371 4.10 20.29 18.45
CA ILE A 371 3.55 18.99 18.85
C ILE A 371 4.65 18.16 19.51
N ILE A 372 4.28 17.36 20.53
CA ILE A 372 5.18 16.39 21.15
C ILE A 372 4.73 15.02 20.72
N LEU A 373 5.58 14.28 20.03
CA LEU A 373 5.28 12.94 19.55
C LEU A 373 4.92 12.00 20.70
N LYS A 374 3.82 11.26 20.55
CA LYS A 374 3.33 10.34 21.57
C LYS A 374 2.81 9.06 20.94
N LYS A 375 3.24 7.90 21.48
CA LYS A 375 2.67 6.61 21.11
C LYS A 375 1.18 6.56 21.38
N GLN A 376 0.42 6.06 20.43
CA GLN A 376 -1.04 5.93 20.49
C GLN A 376 -1.46 4.45 20.62
N ILE A 377 -0.66 3.54 20.09
CA ILE A 377 -0.87 2.07 20.11
C ILE A 377 0.46 1.32 20.29
#